data_7075218a416e4dc2d0f7584dd6e57ea6
#
_entry.id   7075218a416e4dc2d0f7584dd6e57ea6
#
_cell.length_a   1.000
_cell.length_b   1.000
_cell.length_c   1.000
_cell.angle_alpha   90.00
_cell.angle_beta   90.00
_cell.angle_gamma   90.00
#
_symmetry.space_group_name_H-M   'P 1'
#
loop_
_entity.id
_entity.type
_entity.pdbx_description
1 polymer ?
#
loop_
_entity_poly.entity_id
_entity_poly.type
_entity_poly.pdbx_seq_one_letter_code
_entity_poly.pdbx_strand_id
1 'polypeptide(L)'
;MKIGVLTFHAAMNVGAQLQALALFKTLKDAGHEVEFIRYEPNYLKYPYRFFRNARIKNGIVSYVKQCLLHIFCDTYTWIKTKRHYGDFQERFYTLSRRVYKNPDELAKAVYDAIITGSDQVWNPEITNGNLDPMYTLHFQSDRIRKISYAASFSEKHIDRNMAEELVGRIKSFYAVSVREECLKKYFDNLSQLHIEVVLDPTLLLTKSQWLALMPEKRMIKERYVLLYQARGIKKDVLKQATDLADKLHATVYDASGMNYRVAKYGKQYVSPIEFLNLVFFAEAVVTVSFHGTALSLVLEKPFFSICLNDGRDGRVINLLKGMGLSSQLKPVGEELAVPRMDYSLARRHLDTARTASLSFLFKALN
;
A
#
# COMPACT_ATOMS: atom_id res chain seq x y z
N MET A 1 13.54 19.73 10.51
CA MET A 1 12.32 20.30 9.93
C MET A 1 11.10 19.66 10.56
N LYS A 2 9.98 20.40 10.61
CA LYS A 2 8.67 19.84 10.92
C LYS A 2 7.94 19.44 9.63
N ILE A 3 7.67 18.16 9.46
CA ILE A 3 7.16 17.59 8.22
C ILE A 3 5.77 16.98 8.45
N GLY A 4 4.81 17.43 7.65
CA GLY A 4 3.50 16.81 7.55
C GLY A 4 3.46 15.75 6.43
N VAL A 5 3.05 14.53 6.74
CA VAL A 5 2.87 13.47 5.73
C VAL A 5 1.39 13.29 5.44
N LEU A 6 1.01 13.38 4.17
CA LEU A 6 -0.36 13.23 3.69
C LEU A 6 -0.47 12.02 2.76
N THR A 7 -0.99 10.91 3.29
CA THR A 7 -1.16 9.64 2.56
C THR A 7 -2.42 8.90 3.05
N PHE A 8 -2.67 7.71 2.53
CA PHE A 8 -3.82 6.88 2.91
C PHE A 8 -3.68 6.22 4.30
N HIS A 9 -3.15 6.97 5.28
CA HIS A 9 -2.96 6.49 6.65
C HIS A 9 -4.28 6.09 7.37
N ALA A 10 -5.42 6.61 6.92
CA ALA A 10 -6.73 6.27 7.50
C ALA A 10 -7.36 4.99 6.91
N ALA A 11 -6.76 4.40 5.86
CA ALA A 11 -7.29 3.20 5.22
C ALA A 11 -6.94 1.94 6.04
N MET A 12 -7.91 1.07 6.30
CA MET A 12 -7.66 -0.25 6.91
C MET A 12 -7.14 -1.24 5.87
N ASN A 13 -5.98 -0.93 5.30
CA ASN A 13 -5.28 -1.73 4.30
C ASN A 13 -3.83 -1.91 4.72
N VAL A 14 -3.36 -3.15 4.77
CA VAL A 14 -2.00 -3.50 5.23
C VAL A 14 -0.93 -2.75 4.43
N GLY A 15 -1.04 -2.73 3.10
CA GLY A 15 -0.07 -2.06 2.24
C GLY A 15 -0.04 -0.55 2.47
N ALA A 16 -1.21 0.09 2.54
CA ALA A 16 -1.33 1.53 2.81
C ALA A 16 -0.72 1.90 4.16
N GLN A 17 -0.90 1.08 5.19
CA GLN A 17 -0.34 1.33 6.51
C GLN A 17 1.18 1.10 6.55
N LEU A 18 1.69 0.04 5.94
CA LEU A 18 3.12 -0.26 5.97
C LEU A 18 3.94 0.70 5.11
N GLN A 19 3.43 1.15 3.94
CA GLN A 19 4.10 2.18 3.18
C GLN A 19 4.13 3.52 3.95
N ALA A 20 3.03 3.87 4.63
CA ALA A 20 2.98 5.07 5.45
C ALA A 20 3.99 5.00 6.60
N LEU A 21 4.02 3.88 7.33
CA LEU A 21 5.00 3.64 8.40
C LEU A 21 6.44 3.73 7.92
N ALA A 22 6.74 3.14 6.75
CA ALA A 22 8.08 3.15 6.20
C ALA A 22 8.56 4.57 5.87
N LEU A 23 7.72 5.39 5.22
CA LEU A 23 8.06 6.79 4.94
C LEU A 23 8.23 7.58 6.25
N PHE A 24 7.29 7.43 7.18
CA PHE A 24 7.33 8.09 8.48
C PHE A 24 8.62 7.75 9.24
N LYS A 25 8.97 6.46 9.31
CA LYS A 25 10.19 6.00 9.98
C LYS A 25 11.44 6.52 9.29
N THR A 26 11.51 6.48 7.96
CA THR A 26 12.65 7.00 7.19
C THR A 26 12.91 8.48 7.51
N LEU A 27 11.86 9.30 7.57
CA LEU A 27 11.96 10.72 7.91
C LEU A 27 12.35 10.95 9.38
N LYS A 28 11.78 10.17 10.29
CA LYS A 28 12.12 10.26 11.74
C LYS A 28 13.55 9.83 12.01
N ASP A 29 14.02 8.75 11.39
CA ASP A 29 15.39 8.27 11.55
C ASP A 29 16.41 9.29 10.98
N ALA A 30 16.00 10.15 10.05
CA ALA A 30 16.79 11.28 9.54
C ALA A 30 16.75 12.52 10.46
N GLY A 31 16.11 12.46 11.63
CA GLY A 31 16.09 13.53 12.63
C GLY A 31 15.02 14.59 12.42
N HIS A 32 14.01 14.35 11.58
CA HIS A 32 12.91 15.30 11.39
C HIS A 32 11.79 15.11 12.43
N GLU A 33 11.09 16.19 12.76
CA GLU A 33 9.80 16.12 13.46
C GLU A 33 8.71 15.80 12.44
N VAL A 34 8.11 14.60 12.55
CA VAL A 34 7.18 14.09 11.54
C VAL A 34 5.84 13.74 12.17
N GLU A 35 4.76 14.17 11.52
CA GLU A 35 3.41 13.74 11.86
C GLU A 35 2.57 13.49 10.60
N PHE A 36 1.61 12.56 10.70
CA PHE A 36 0.60 12.41 9.66
C PHE A 36 -0.44 13.50 9.78
N ILE A 37 -0.73 14.17 8.67
CA ILE A 37 -1.82 15.14 8.57
C ILE A 37 -3.15 14.39 8.64
N ARG A 38 -3.94 14.63 9.70
CA ARG A 38 -5.25 13.99 9.87
C ARG A 38 -6.22 14.51 8.80
N TYR A 39 -6.24 13.81 7.68
CA TYR A 39 -7.23 13.94 6.62
C TYR A 39 -7.89 12.58 6.40
N GLU A 40 -9.19 12.51 6.65
CA GLU A 40 -9.93 11.25 6.72
C GLU A 40 -11.20 11.33 5.85
N PRO A 41 -11.05 11.41 4.52
CA PRO A 41 -12.18 11.56 3.62
C PRO A 41 -13.10 10.33 3.65
N ASN A 42 -14.39 10.57 3.40
CA ASN A 42 -15.40 9.50 3.47
C ASN A 42 -15.12 8.34 2.50
N TYR A 43 -14.56 8.60 1.33
CA TYR A 43 -14.27 7.56 0.34
C TYR A 43 -13.18 6.58 0.81
N LEU A 44 -12.26 6.98 1.68
CA LEU A 44 -11.30 6.06 2.30
C LEU A 44 -11.93 5.23 3.41
N LYS A 45 -12.91 5.79 4.13
CA LYS A 45 -13.60 5.08 5.23
C LYS A 45 -14.72 4.18 4.73
N TYR A 46 -15.40 4.56 3.65
CA TYR A 46 -16.55 3.85 3.12
C TYR A 46 -16.29 2.36 2.82
N PRO A 47 -15.16 1.95 2.21
CA PRO A 47 -14.88 0.54 1.95
C PRO A 47 -14.86 -0.33 3.22
N TYR A 48 -14.64 0.26 4.37
CA TYR A 48 -14.49 -0.42 5.67
C TYR A 48 -15.67 -0.16 6.62
N ARG A 49 -16.77 0.44 6.13
CA ARG A 49 -17.99 0.60 6.92
C ARG A 49 -18.67 -0.74 7.13
N PHE A 50 -19.23 -0.92 8.32
CA PHE A 50 -19.89 -2.17 8.73
C PHE A 50 -21.00 -2.62 7.75
N PHE A 51 -21.87 -1.70 7.31
CA PHE A 51 -22.99 -1.99 6.41
C PHE A 51 -22.68 -1.73 4.92
N ARG A 52 -21.41 -1.74 4.51
CA ARG A 52 -21.04 -1.43 3.12
C ARG A 52 -21.81 -2.23 2.06
N ASN A 53 -22.04 -3.53 2.32
CA ASN A 53 -22.63 -4.45 1.36
C ASN A 53 -24.16 -4.55 1.48
N ALA A 54 -24.77 -3.93 2.48
CA ALA A 54 -26.22 -3.89 2.62
C ALA A 54 -26.81 -2.88 1.61
N ARG A 55 -27.48 -3.38 0.58
CA ARG A 55 -28.11 -2.57 -0.47
C ARG A 55 -29.59 -2.88 -0.55
N ILE A 56 -30.43 -1.83 -0.64
CA ILE A 56 -31.90 -1.96 -0.79
C ILE A 56 -32.29 -2.50 -2.17
N LYS A 57 -31.35 -2.62 -3.12
CA LYS A 57 -31.63 -2.98 -4.54
C LYS A 57 -32.47 -4.27 -4.72
N ASN A 58 -32.49 -5.18 -3.74
CA ASN A 58 -33.20 -6.46 -3.79
C ASN A 58 -34.41 -6.52 -2.86
N GLY A 59 -34.96 -5.38 -2.46
CA GLY A 59 -36.11 -5.27 -1.56
C GLY A 59 -35.72 -5.20 -0.07
N ILE A 60 -36.66 -4.67 0.75
CA ILE A 60 -36.46 -4.41 2.17
C ILE A 60 -36.13 -5.70 2.96
N VAL A 61 -36.78 -6.81 2.65
CA VAL A 61 -36.57 -8.10 3.33
C VAL A 61 -35.15 -8.61 3.09
N SER A 62 -34.64 -8.51 1.86
CA SER A 62 -33.26 -8.88 1.53
C SER A 62 -32.26 -7.96 2.22
N TYR A 63 -32.55 -6.67 2.33
CA TYR A 63 -31.74 -5.70 3.05
C TYR A 63 -31.66 -6.03 4.54
N VAL A 64 -32.80 -6.28 5.20
CA VAL A 64 -32.85 -6.66 6.63
C VAL A 64 -32.10 -7.97 6.88
N LYS A 65 -32.29 -8.98 6.02
CA LYS A 65 -31.54 -10.25 6.10
C LYS A 65 -30.03 -10.04 5.96
N GLN A 66 -29.59 -9.19 5.04
CA GLN A 66 -28.17 -8.83 4.90
C GLN A 66 -27.64 -8.10 6.14
N CYS A 67 -28.39 -7.16 6.69
CA CYS A 67 -28.02 -6.46 7.92
C CYS A 67 -27.87 -7.43 9.11
N LEU A 68 -28.82 -8.35 9.28
CA LEU A 68 -28.75 -9.36 10.34
C LEU A 68 -27.54 -10.29 10.16
N LEU A 69 -27.28 -10.77 8.94
CA LEU A 69 -26.10 -11.58 8.65
C LEU A 69 -24.80 -10.83 8.96
N HIS A 70 -24.71 -9.55 8.59
CA HIS A 70 -23.55 -8.71 8.95
C HIS A 70 -23.40 -8.55 10.46
N ILE A 71 -24.50 -8.32 11.18
CA ILE A 71 -24.46 -8.19 12.64
C ILE A 71 -23.96 -9.48 13.30
N PHE A 72 -24.45 -10.64 12.89
CA PHE A 72 -24.11 -11.91 13.54
C PHE A 72 -22.76 -12.49 13.07
N CYS A 73 -22.38 -12.31 11.80
CA CYS A 73 -21.20 -12.96 11.23
C CYS A 73 -19.98 -12.05 11.13
N ASP A 74 -20.18 -10.74 10.88
CA ASP A 74 -19.09 -9.83 10.55
C ASP A 74 -18.70 -8.87 11.68
N THR A 75 -19.58 -8.67 12.69
CA THR A 75 -19.34 -7.70 13.78
C THR A 75 -18.03 -7.97 14.51
N TYR A 76 -17.80 -9.21 14.89
CA TYR A 76 -16.59 -9.60 15.62
C TYR A 76 -15.34 -9.33 14.79
N THR A 77 -15.34 -9.76 13.53
CA THR A 77 -14.24 -9.56 12.60
C THR A 77 -13.98 -8.07 12.35
N TRP A 78 -15.05 -7.29 12.15
CA TRP A 78 -14.95 -5.85 11.93
C TRP A 78 -14.38 -5.10 13.15
N ILE A 79 -14.90 -5.39 14.36
CA ILE A 79 -14.41 -4.79 15.61
C ILE A 79 -12.94 -5.14 15.81
N LYS A 80 -12.56 -6.40 15.62
CA LYS A 80 -11.17 -6.85 15.74
C LYS A 80 -10.26 -6.17 14.72
N THR A 81 -10.67 -6.11 13.46
CA THR A 81 -9.90 -5.41 12.43
C THR A 81 -9.70 -3.95 12.81
N LYS A 82 -10.79 -3.24 13.14
CA LYS A 82 -10.71 -1.83 13.55
C LYS A 82 -9.78 -1.62 14.74
N ARG A 83 -9.85 -2.49 15.74
CA ARG A 83 -8.97 -2.45 16.90
C ARG A 83 -7.51 -2.67 16.52
N HIS A 84 -7.20 -3.72 15.75
CA HIS A 84 -5.82 -4.02 15.33
C HIS A 84 -5.19 -2.88 14.53
N TYR A 85 -5.96 -2.20 13.66
CA TYR A 85 -5.47 -1.03 12.94
C TYR A 85 -5.36 0.21 13.83
N GLY A 86 -6.27 0.39 14.78
CA GLY A 86 -6.20 1.46 15.79
C GLY A 86 -4.97 1.32 16.68
N ASP A 87 -4.78 0.13 17.27
CA ASP A 87 -3.61 -0.18 18.12
C ASP A 87 -2.29 0.00 17.34
N PHE A 88 -2.27 -0.37 16.04
CA PHE A 88 -1.12 -0.15 15.18
C PHE A 88 -0.84 1.35 15.00
N GLN A 89 -1.85 2.15 14.67
CA GLN A 89 -1.69 3.58 14.47
C GLN A 89 -1.28 4.29 15.76
N GLU A 90 -1.89 3.95 16.88
CA GLU A 90 -1.53 4.50 18.19
C GLU A 90 -0.06 4.20 18.57
N ARG A 91 0.40 3.00 18.25
CA ARG A 91 1.78 2.58 18.56
C ARG A 91 2.82 3.22 17.65
N PHE A 92 2.54 3.40 16.37
CA PHE A 92 3.56 3.74 15.38
C PHE A 92 3.43 5.12 14.77
N TYR A 93 2.28 5.78 14.90
CA TYR A 93 2.02 7.05 14.26
C TYR A 93 1.98 8.21 15.24
N THR A 94 2.49 9.35 14.79
CA THR A 94 2.15 10.65 15.37
C THR A 94 1.17 11.31 14.41
N LEU A 95 -0.02 11.62 14.89
CA LEU A 95 -1.06 12.29 14.09
C LEU A 95 -1.13 13.75 14.48
N SER A 96 -1.39 14.63 13.52
CA SER A 96 -1.66 16.04 13.81
C SER A 96 -2.84 16.17 14.78
N ARG A 97 -2.76 17.11 15.72
CA ARG A 97 -3.86 17.37 16.67
C ARG A 97 -5.12 17.85 15.95
N ARG A 98 -4.93 18.69 14.93
CA ARG A 98 -6.02 19.20 14.09
C ARG A 98 -6.38 18.20 13.00
N VAL A 99 -7.69 18.07 12.73
CA VAL A 99 -8.22 17.42 11.53
C VAL A 99 -8.37 18.46 10.44
N TYR A 100 -7.74 18.25 9.30
CA TYR A 100 -7.80 19.16 8.15
C TYR A 100 -8.87 18.66 7.17
N LYS A 101 -9.70 19.57 6.66
CA LYS A 101 -10.84 19.24 5.81
C LYS A 101 -10.68 19.72 4.37
N ASN A 102 -9.87 20.76 4.17
CA ASN A 102 -9.66 21.39 2.88
C ASN A 102 -8.24 21.99 2.79
N PRO A 103 -7.78 22.33 1.56
CA PRO A 103 -6.44 22.87 1.35
C PRO A 103 -6.19 24.21 2.03
N ASP A 104 -7.20 25.07 2.17
CA ASP A 104 -7.05 26.40 2.80
C ASP A 104 -6.70 26.29 4.29
N GLU A 105 -7.24 25.27 4.94
CA GLU A 105 -6.87 24.96 6.32
C GLU A 105 -5.42 24.46 6.40
N LEU A 106 -4.99 23.68 5.40
CA LEU A 106 -3.65 23.13 5.34
C LEU A 106 -2.61 24.21 5.00
N ALA A 107 -2.97 25.18 4.17
CA ALA A 107 -2.12 26.35 3.87
C ALA A 107 -1.72 27.16 5.11
N LYS A 108 -2.55 27.12 6.16
CA LYS A 108 -2.33 27.83 7.44
C LYS A 108 -1.60 26.96 8.48
N ALA A 109 -1.26 25.71 8.11
CA ALA A 109 -0.56 24.81 9.01
C ALA A 109 0.90 25.24 9.22
N VAL A 110 1.46 24.82 10.37
CA VAL A 110 2.85 25.15 10.75
C VAL A 110 3.73 23.96 10.41
N TYR A 111 4.06 23.80 9.13
CA TYR A 111 5.03 22.83 8.61
C TYR A 111 6.09 23.55 7.80
N ASP A 112 7.32 23.02 7.82
CA ASP A 112 8.38 23.42 6.90
C ASP A 112 8.18 22.78 5.54
N ALA A 113 7.71 21.51 5.53
CA ALA A 113 7.39 20.77 4.33
C ALA A 113 6.15 19.90 4.52
N ILE A 114 5.40 19.68 3.44
CA ILE A 114 4.35 18.68 3.37
C ILE A 114 4.69 17.70 2.25
N ILE A 115 4.75 16.42 2.60
CA ILE A 115 4.99 15.34 1.65
C ILE A 115 3.66 14.64 1.37
N THR A 116 3.20 14.67 0.12
CA THR A 116 2.07 13.87 -0.33
C THR A 116 2.55 12.56 -0.97
N GLY A 117 1.86 11.48 -0.68
CA GLY A 117 2.22 10.13 -1.13
C GLY A 117 2.84 9.32 0.03
N SER A 118 3.26 8.11 -0.16
CA SER A 118 3.14 7.30 -1.36
C SER A 118 1.70 6.82 -1.57
N ASP A 119 1.54 5.72 -2.32
CA ASP A 119 0.29 5.09 -2.72
C ASP A 119 -0.46 5.87 -3.82
N GLN A 120 -1.64 5.41 -4.17
CA GLN A 120 -2.44 5.92 -5.30
C GLN A 120 -3.19 7.22 -4.93
N VAL A 121 -2.51 8.16 -4.31
CA VAL A 121 -3.11 9.42 -3.83
C VAL A 121 -3.64 10.32 -4.95
N TRP A 122 -3.17 10.09 -6.18
CA TRP A 122 -3.62 10.80 -7.38
C TRP A 122 -4.56 9.98 -8.26
N ASN A 123 -5.03 8.82 -7.77
CA ASN A 123 -5.91 7.94 -8.54
C ASN A 123 -7.38 8.34 -8.35
N PRO A 124 -8.06 8.86 -9.40
CA PRO A 124 -9.45 9.28 -9.32
C PRO A 124 -10.42 8.14 -9.01
N GLU A 125 -10.12 6.89 -9.37
CA GLU A 125 -10.95 5.75 -8.96
C GLU A 125 -11.07 5.60 -7.44
N ILE A 126 -10.02 5.97 -6.72
CA ILE A 126 -10.00 5.90 -5.25
C ILE A 126 -10.57 7.19 -4.66
N THR A 127 -10.30 8.33 -5.28
CA THR A 127 -10.65 9.65 -4.79
C THR A 127 -12.00 10.17 -5.32
N ASN A 128 -12.94 9.25 -5.51
CA ASN A 128 -14.34 9.54 -5.85
C ASN A 128 -14.56 10.21 -7.22
N GLY A 129 -13.74 9.85 -8.20
CA GLY A 129 -13.84 10.30 -9.61
C GLY A 129 -13.07 11.58 -9.94
N ASN A 130 -12.41 12.22 -8.96
CA ASN A 130 -11.71 13.49 -9.15
C ASN A 130 -10.32 13.46 -8.52
N LEU A 131 -9.44 14.37 -8.93
CA LEU A 131 -8.19 14.64 -8.21
C LEU A 131 -8.52 15.32 -6.89
N ASP A 132 -8.19 14.66 -5.78
CA ASP A 132 -8.45 15.25 -4.46
C ASP A 132 -7.51 16.44 -4.21
N PRO A 133 -8.06 17.64 -3.93
CA PRO A 133 -7.27 18.84 -3.74
C PRO A 133 -6.34 18.78 -2.51
N MET A 134 -6.66 17.95 -1.52
CA MET A 134 -5.75 17.71 -0.39
C MET A 134 -4.51 16.95 -0.85
N TYR A 135 -4.64 15.82 -1.54
CA TYR A 135 -3.50 15.03 -2.00
C TYR A 135 -2.71 15.67 -3.13
N THR A 136 -3.31 16.61 -3.85
CA THR A 136 -2.58 17.44 -4.83
C THR A 136 -2.02 18.72 -4.23
N LEU A 137 -2.12 18.91 -2.89
CA LEU A 137 -1.66 20.09 -2.15
C LEU A 137 -2.05 21.39 -2.86
N HIS A 138 -3.35 21.47 -3.28
CA HIS A 138 -3.87 22.55 -4.10
C HIS A 138 -4.15 23.81 -3.26
N PHE A 139 -3.07 24.44 -2.78
CA PHE A 139 -3.10 25.71 -2.05
C PHE A 139 -1.85 26.53 -2.39
N GLN A 140 -1.88 27.82 -2.08
CA GLN A 140 -0.71 28.71 -2.20
C GLN A 140 -0.03 28.86 -0.85
N SER A 141 1.29 28.75 -0.85
CA SER A 141 2.12 29.02 0.32
C SER A 141 3.57 29.22 -0.11
N ASP A 142 4.18 30.30 0.36
CA ASP A 142 5.61 30.58 0.18
C ASP A 142 6.47 29.98 1.31
N ARG A 143 5.81 29.47 2.36
CA ARG A 143 6.47 28.95 3.57
C ARG A 143 6.59 27.43 3.59
N ILE A 144 5.65 26.73 2.96
CA ILE A 144 5.55 25.28 3.03
C ILE A 144 6.09 24.68 1.73
N ARG A 145 7.18 23.92 1.82
CA ARG A 145 7.66 23.13 0.67
C ARG A 145 6.67 22.02 0.38
N LYS A 146 6.13 21.98 -0.83
CA LYS A 146 5.27 20.89 -1.32
C LYS A 146 6.09 19.86 -2.04
N ILE A 147 6.05 18.63 -1.59
CA ILE A 147 6.83 17.53 -2.14
C ILE A 147 5.89 16.36 -2.42
N SER A 148 6.06 15.68 -3.55
CA SER A 148 5.48 14.35 -3.71
C SER A 148 6.55 13.28 -3.59
N TYR A 149 6.25 12.23 -2.84
CA TYR A 149 7.12 11.07 -2.73
C TYR A 149 6.39 9.81 -3.18
N ALA A 150 6.88 9.19 -4.27
CA ALA A 150 6.31 7.95 -4.82
C ALA A 150 4.79 8.01 -5.03
N ALA A 151 4.25 9.19 -5.36
CA ALA A 151 2.83 9.33 -5.67
C ALA A 151 2.46 8.50 -6.90
N SER A 152 1.26 7.94 -6.91
CA SER A 152 0.87 6.97 -7.94
C SER A 152 -0.59 7.17 -8.37
N PHE A 153 -0.88 6.74 -9.58
CA PHE A 153 -2.22 6.53 -10.12
C PHE A 153 -2.20 5.40 -11.16
N SER A 154 -3.36 5.04 -11.70
CA SER A 154 -3.44 4.05 -12.78
C SER A 154 -3.60 4.75 -14.12
N GLU A 155 -2.70 4.52 -15.08
CA GLU A 155 -2.77 5.11 -16.43
C GLU A 155 -4.12 4.90 -17.14
N LYS A 156 -4.79 3.81 -16.84
CA LYS A 156 -6.11 3.48 -17.42
C LYS A 156 -7.24 4.40 -16.94
N HIS A 157 -7.02 5.17 -15.88
CA HIS A 157 -8.07 5.88 -15.17
C HIS A 157 -7.85 7.39 -15.10
N ILE A 158 -6.86 7.89 -15.81
CA ILE A 158 -6.62 9.31 -15.98
C ILE A 158 -6.68 9.63 -17.48
N ASP A 159 -7.65 10.45 -17.86
CA ASP A 159 -7.71 11.00 -19.20
C ASP A 159 -6.72 12.18 -19.35
N ARG A 160 -6.58 12.67 -20.58
CA ARG A 160 -5.65 13.76 -20.86
C ARG A 160 -5.99 15.04 -20.10
N ASN A 161 -7.26 15.39 -19.97
CA ASN A 161 -7.68 16.62 -19.27
C ASN A 161 -7.33 16.56 -17.80
N MET A 162 -7.59 15.42 -17.17
CA MET A 162 -7.26 15.18 -15.76
C MET A 162 -5.74 15.16 -15.50
N ALA A 163 -4.98 14.63 -16.46
CA ALA A 163 -3.51 14.67 -16.38
C ALA A 163 -2.95 16.08 -16.52
N GLU A 164 -3.50 16.89 -17.45
CA GLU A 164 -3.16 18.31 -17.60
C GLU A 164 -3.53 19.09 -16.33
N GLU A 165 -4.67 18.81 -15.73
CA GLU A 165 -5.08 19.37 -14.45
C GLU A 165 -4.09 19.00 -13.33
N LEU A 166 -3.70 17.73 -13.24
CA LEU A 166 -2.72 17.28 -12.24
C LEU A 166 -1.37 17.98 -12.43
N VAL A 167 -0.88 18.05 -13.66
CA VAL A 167 0.34 18.81 -14.01
C VAL A 167 0.20 20.27 -13.56
N GLY A 168 -0.92 20.92 -13.86
CA GLY A 168 -1.19 22.30 -13.43
C GLY A 168 -1.13 22.49 -11.91
N ARG A 169 -1.57 21.49 -11.14
CA ARG A 169 -1.53 21.54 -9.67
C ARG A 169 -0.14 21.28 -9.10
N ILE A 170 0.60 20.30 -9.64
CA ILE A 170 1.92 19.90 -9.11
C ILE A 170 3.07 20.78 -9.60
N LYS A 171 2.87 21.65 -10.59
CA LYS A 171 3.91 22.59 -11.07
C LYS A 171 4.45 23.52 -9.97
N SER A 172 3.71 23.74 -8.91
CA SER A 172 4.12 24.54 -7.75
C SER A 172 4.86 23.70 -6.68
N PHE A 173 5.08 22.42 -6.92
CA PHE A 173 5.83 21.58 -5.99
C PHE A 173 7.31 21.88 -6.05
N TYR A 174 7.96 21.82 -4.91
CA TYR A 174 9.41 21.97 -4.80
C TYR A 174 10.14 20.78 -5.42
N ALA A 175 9.62 19.57 -5.20
CA ALA A 175 10.13 18.33 -5.80
C ALA A 175 9.00 17.36 -6.07
N VAL A 176 9.08 16.67 -7.22
CA VAL A 176 8.05 15.72 -7.66
C VAL A 176 8.67 14.36 -7.93
N SER A 177 8.14 13.34 -7.26
CA SER A 177 8.46 11.96 -7.64
C SER A 177 7.22 11.08 -7.70
N VAL A 178 7.30 10.11 -8.60
CA VAL A 178 6.28 9.09 -8.83
C VAL A 178 6.86 7.70 -8.59
N ARG A 179 5.99 6.71 -8.44
CA ARG A 179 6.41 5.33 -8.19
C ARG A 179 6.68 4.53 -9.45
N GLU A 180 6.04 4.88 -10.54
CA GLU A 180 6.07 4.11 -11.78
C GLU A 180 6.70 4.89 -12.93
N GLU A 181 7.60 4.22 -13.69
CA GLU A 181 8.27 4.78 -14.87
C GLU A 181 7.29 5.21 -15.97
N CYS A 182 6.19 4.48 -16.13
CA CYS A 182 5.16 4.83 -17.08
C CYS A 182 4.52 6.20 -16.79
N LEU A 183 4.35 6.52 -15.50
CA LEU A 183 3.82 7.82 -15.08
C LEU A 183 4.81 8.96 -15.40
N LYS A 184 6.10 8.74 -15.16
CA LYS A 184 7.12 9.71 -15.52
C LYS A 184 7.06 9.99 -17.01
N LYS A 185 7.10 8.97 -17.87
CA LYS A 185 7.00 9.11 -19.33
C LYS A 185 5.73 9.82 -19.78
N TYR A 186 4.62 9.53 -19.12
CA TYR A 186 3.37 10.20 -19.41
C TYR A 186 3.41 11.70 -19.11
N PHE A 187 3.98 12.08 -17.96
CA PHE A 187 4.15 13.49 -17.59
C PHE A 187 5.22 14.20 -18.42
N ASP A 188 6.33 13.55 -18.75
CA ASP A 188 7.39 14.12 -19.62
C ASP A 188 6.81 14.57 -20.98
N ASN A 189 5.78 13.88 -21.48
CA ASN A 189 5.08 14.24 -22.73
C ASN A 189 4.11 15.43 -22.56
N LEU A 190 3.72 15.77 -21.34
CA LEU A 190 2.74 16.82 -21.05
C LEU A 190 3.35 18.08 -20.45
N SER A 191 4.54 18.01 -19.92
CA SER A 191 5.14 19.11 -19.18
C SER A 191 6.67 19.05 -19.19
N GLN A 192 7.31 20.20 -18.85
CA GLN A 192 8.76 20.26 -18.61
C GLN A 192 9.12 20.08 -17.13
N LEU A 193 8.21 19.51 -16.33
CA LEU A 193 8.47 19.25 -14.92
C LEU A 193 9.53 18.16 -14.78
N HIS A 194 10.52 18.43 -13.93
CA HIS A 194 11.48 17.40 -13.56
C HIS A 194 10.82 16.42 -12.57
N ILE A 195 10.57 15.19 -13.03
CA ILE A 195 9.91 14.16 -12.25
C ILE A 195 10.87 12.97 -12.10
N GLU A 196 11.10 12.56 -10.86
CA GLU A 196 11.91 11.39 -10.57
C GLU A 196 11.07 10.15 -10.28
N VAL A 197 11.59 8.98 -10.65
CA VAL A 197 11.00 7.69 -10.27
C VAL A 197 11.73 7.18 -9.05
N VAL A 198 10.97 6.91 -7.99
CA VAL A 198 11.51 6.44 -6.71
C VAL A 198 10.81 5.17 -6.23
N LEU A 199 11.46 4.44 -5.35
CA LEU A 199 10.87 3.25 -4.75
C LEU A 199 9.66 3.57 -3.87
N ASP A 200 8.70 2.64 -3.85
CA ASP A 200 7.69 2.64 -2.79
C ASP A 200 8.35 2.63 -1.41
N PRO A 201 7.85 3.39 -0.44
CA PRO A 201 8.45 3.47 0.90
C PRO A 201 8.69 2.11 1.58
N THR A 202 7.87 1.09 1.29
CA THR A 202 8.09 -0.25 1.86
C THR A 202 9.45 -0.84 1.49
N LEU A 203 10.07 -0.36 0.43
CA LEU A 203 11.40 -0.78 -0.04
C LEU A 203 12.54 0.14 0.45
N LEU A 204 12.23 1.25 1.13
CA LEU A 204 13.23 2.13 1.74
C LEU A 204 13.85 1.51 3.00
N LEU A 205 13.03 0.83 3.79
CA LEU A 205 13.53 0.14 4.97
C LEU A 205 14.24 -1.15 4.56
N THR A 206 15.35 -1.42 5.22
CA THR A 206 16.08 -2.68 5.09
C THR A 206 15.33 -3.82 5.77
N LYS A 207 15.71 -5.06 5.45
CA LYS A 207 15.19 -6.26 6.14
C LYS A 207 15.36 -6.15 7.65
N SER A 208 16.52 -5.74 8.14
CA SER A 208 16.78 -5.58 9.59
C SER A 208 15.89 -4.53 10.25
N GLN A 209 15.64 -3.40 9.56
CA GLN A 209 14.74 -2.36 10.07
C GLN A 209 13.28 -2.86 10.15
N TRP A 210 12.82 -3.64 9.17
CA TRP A 210 11.50 -4.27 9.23
C TRP A 210 11.40 -5.32 10.36
N LEU A 211 12.43 -6.15 10.53
CA LEU A 211 12.46 -7.16 11.59
C LEU A 211 12.43 -6.53 12.99
N ALA A 212 13.08 -5.38 13.17
CA ALA A 212 13.06 -4.66 14.45
C ALA A 212 11.67 -4.11 14.84
N LEU A 213 10.73 -4.01 13.89
CA LEU A 213 9.37 -3.52 14.14
C LEU A 213 8.38 -4.63 14.54
N MET A 214 8.71 -5.89 14.26
CA MET A 214 7.80 -7.01 14.49
C MET A 214 8.21 -7.86 15.69
N PRO A 215 7.27 -8.65 16.29
CA PRO A 215 7.61 -9.63 17.30
C PRO A 215 8.56 -10.70 16.76
N GLU A 216 9.57 -11.07 17.52
CA GLU A 216 10.54 -12.12 17.15
C GLU A 216 9.88 -13.51 17.03
N LYS A 217 8.83 -13.75 17.83
CA LYS A 217 8.15 -15.05 17.87
C LYS A 217 7.24 -15.23 16.65
N ARG A 218 7.37 -16.39 16.03
CA ARG A 218 6.48 -16.88 14.99
C ARG A 218 5.04 -16.97 15.51
N MET A 219 4.10 -16.37 14.79
CA MET A 219 2.67 -16.38 15.17
C MET A 219 1.99 -17.70 14.87
N ILE A 220 2.34 -18.36 13.77
CA ILE A 220 1.79 -19.63 13.31
C ILE A 220 2.86 -20.70 13.49
N LYS A 221 2.57 -21.72 14.28
CA LYS A 221 3.54 -22.80 14.59
C LYS A 221 3.76 -23.74 13.41
N GLU A 222 2.70 -24.02 12.67
CA GLU A 222 2.70 -24.90 11.51
C GLU A 222 3.49 -24.28 10.35
N ARG A 223 3.98 -25.13 9.45
CA ARG A 223 4.52 -24.69 8.16
C ARG A 223 3.38 -24.21 7.28
N TYR A 224 3.55 -23.06 6.61
CA TYR A 224 2.48 -22.52 5.78
C TYR A 224 3.00 -21.77 4.55
N VAL A 225 2.18 -21.80 3.49
CA VAL A 225 2.23 -20.87 2.37
C VAL A 225 1.27 -19.73 2.67
N LEU A 226 1.79 -18.50 2.66
CA LEU A 226 0.96 -17.30 2.85
C LEU A 226 0.27 -16.94 1.55
N LEU A 227 -1.06 -16.89 1.56
CA LEU A 227 -1.87 -16.36 0.47
C LEU A 227 -2.32 -14.94 0.81
N TYR A 228 -2.07 -13.97 -0.12
CA TYR A 228 -2.54 -12.60 0.05
C TYR A 228 -3.13 -12.03 -1.23
N GLN A 229 -4.45 -11.90 -1.27
CA GLN A 229 -5.22 -11.43 -2.42
C GLN A 229 -5.90 -10.08 -2.12
N ALA A 230 -5.17 -8.97 -2.21
CA ALA A 230 -5.70 -7.62 -1.92
C ALA A 230 -6.78 -7.13 -2.91
N ARG A 231 -6.94 -7.80 -4.06
CA ARG A 231 -7.85 -7.42 -5.15
C ARG A 231 -9.10 -8.31 -5.26
N GLY A 232 -9.51 -8.90 -4.16
CA GLY A 232 -10.62 -9.85 -4.09
C GLY A 232 -10.16 -11.30 -4.30
N ILE A 233 -10.97 -12.21 -3.78
CA ILE A 233 -10.62 -13.64 -3.76
C ILE A 233 -10.86 -14.27 -5.12
N LYS A 234 -9.84 -14.89 -5.67
CA LYS A 234 -9.86 -15.69 -6.89
C LYS A 234 -9.63 -17.15 -6.53
N LYS A 235 -10.56 -18.03 -6.92
CA LYS A 235 -10.48 -19.46 -6.60
C LYS A 235 -9.25 -20.14 -7.20
N ASP A 236 -8.88 -19.75 -8.42
CA ASP A 236 -7.72 -20.31 -9.12
C ASP A 236 -6.40 -19.96 -8.42
N VAL A 237 -6.28 -18.73 -7.88
CA VAL A 237 -5.11 -18.32 -7.09
C VAL A 237 -5.06 -19.08 -5.76
N LEU A 238 -6.22 -19.32 -5.12
CA LEU A 238 -6.29 -20.17 -3.93
C LEU A 238 -5.85 -21.60 -4.27
N LYS A 239 -6.30 -22.14 -5.41
CA LYS A 239 -5.87 -23.47 -5.87
C LYS A 239 -4.36 -23.52 -6.09
N GLN A 240 -3.77 -22.54 -6.80
CA GLN A 240 -2.31 -22.44 -6.99
C GLN A 240 -1.55 -22.42 -5.65
N ALA A 241 -2.05 -21.68 -4.66
CA ALA A 241 -1.44 -21.64 -3.32
C ALA A 241 -1.57 -22.98 -2.58
N THR A 242 -2.71 -23.68 -2.76
CA THR A 242 -2.94 -25.00 -2.15
C THR A 242 -2.01 -26.06 -2.77
N ASP A 243 -1.96 -26.11 -4.10
CA ASP A 243 -1.09 -27.06 -4.82
C ASP A 243 0.40 -26.83 -4.46
N LEU A 244 0.82 -25.58 -4.26
CA LEU A 244 2.17 -25.25 -3.78
C LEU A 244 2.39 -25.68 -2.32
N ALA A 245 1.40 -25.47 -1.46
CA ALA A 245 1.48 -25.86 -0.06
C ALA A 245 1.63 -27.38 0.10
N ASP A 246 0.90 -28.16 -0.71
CA ASP A 246 1.03 -29.63 -0.74
C ASP A 246 2.45 -30.06 -1.12
N LYS A 247 3.05 -29.43 -2.15
CA LYS A 247 4.45 -29.69 -2.56
C LYS A 247 5.48 -29.36 -1.46
N LEU A 248 5.17 -28.39 -0.61
CA LEU A 248 6.02 -27.93 0.50
C LEU A 248 5.73 -28.64 1.83
N HIS A 249 4.78 -29.58 1.84
CA HIS A 249 4.25 -30.21 3.07
C HIS A 249 3.87 -29.15 4.11
N ALA A 250 3.09 -28.16 3.68
CA ALA A 250 2.65 -27.01 4.43
C ALA A 250 1.13 -26.82 4.30
N THR A 251 0.56 -25.93 5.12
CA THR A 251 -0.85 -25.52 4.99
C THR A 251 -0.95 -24.18 4.28
N VAL A 252 -2.13 -23.81 3.75
CA VAL A 252 -2.37 -22.45 3.27
C VAL A 252 -2.85 -21.58 4.44
N TYR A 253 -2.21 -20.44 4.63
CA TYR A 253 -2.68 -19.39 5.51
C TYR A 253 -3.12 -18.19 4.68
N ASP A 254 -4.43 -17.93 4.63
CA ASP A 254 -5.01 -16.84 3.83
C ASP A 254 -5.17 -15.57 4.67
N ALA A 255 -4.41 -14.53 4.33
CA ALA A 255 -4.48 -13.19 4.91
C ALA A 255 -5.19 -12.18 4.01
N SER A 256 -6.02 -12.62 3.06
CA SER A 256 -6.62 -11.79 1.99
C SER A 256 -7.72 -10.84 2.46
N GLY A 257 -8.08 -10.84 3.76
CA GLY A 257 -8.98 -9.84 4.32
C GLY A 257 -10.33 -10.35 4.81
N MET A 258 -11.27 -9.44 5.04
CA MET A 258 -12.54 -9.62 5.74
C MET A 258 -13.54 -10.49 4.98
N ASN A 259 -13.24 -11.76 4.74
CA ASN A 259 -14.20 -12.67 4.16
C ASN A 259 -14.34 -13.93 5.03
N TYR A 260 -15.37 -13.96 5.90
CA TYR A 260 -15.65 -15.05 6.81
C TYR A 260 -15.81 -16.42 6.15
N ARG A 261 -16.10 -16.45 4.83
CA ARG A 261 -16.24 -17.70 4.06
C ARG A 261 -14.92 -18.43 3.82
N VAL A 262 -13.79 -17.78 4.08
CA VAL A 262 -12.43 -18.34 3.90
C VAL A 262 -11.75 -18.62 5.25
N ALA A 263 -12.47 -18.46 6.37
CA ALA A 263 -11.96 -18.66 7.73
C ALA A 263 -11.33 -20.05 8.00
N LYS A 264 -11.58 -21.02 7.13
CA LYS A 264 -10.95 -22.35 7.21
C LYS A 264 -9.42 -22.27 7.03
N TYR A 265 -8.92 -21.23 6.36
CA TYR A 265 -7.54 -21.14 5.90
C TYR A 265 -6.74 -19.97 6.49
N GLY A 266 -7.27 -19.23 7.47
CA GLY A 266 -6.49 -18.15 8.09
C GLY A 266 -7.29 -17.16 8.91
N LYS A 267 -6.61 -16.16 9.47
CA LYS A 267 -7.22 -15.05 10.20
C LYS A 267 -7.70 -13.98 9.24
N GLN A 268 -8.91 -13.52 9.43
CA GLN A 268 -9.53 -12.48 8.61
C GLN A 268 -9.15 -11.05 9.03
N TYR A 269 -8.59 -10.90 10.22
CA TYR A 269 -8.16 -9.62 10.80
C TYR A 269 -6.68 -9.71 11.19
N VAL A 270 -5.84 -9.25 10.28
CA VAL A 270 -4.39 -9.22 10.47
C VAL A 270 -3.98 -7.75 10.56
N SER A 271 -3.30 -7.38 11.65
CA SER A 271 -2.69 -6.06 11.74
C SER A 271 -1.51 -5.92 10.77
N PRO A 272 -1.09 -4.71 10.41
CA PRO A 272 0.06 -4.52 9.54
C PRO A 272 1.33 -5.21 10.06
N ILE A 273 1.58 -5.21 11.37
CA ILE A 273 2.75 -5.87 11.97
C ILE A 273 2.60 -7.40 12.00
N GLU A 274 1.40 -7.91 12.25
CA GLU A 274 1.13 -9.34 12.12
C GLU A 274 1.35 -9.83 10.69
N PHE A 275 0.97 -9.01 9.70
CA PHE A 275 1.21 -9.35 8.31
C PHE A 275 2.71 -9.47 7.98
N LEU A 276 3.55 -8.56 8.49
CA LEU A 276 5.01 -8.69 8.36
C LEU A 276 5.53 -10.00 8.95
N ASN A 277 5.04 -10.39 10.14
CA ASN A 277 5.40 -11.65 10.78
C ASN A 277 4.96 -12.85 9.91
N LEU A 278 3.74 -12.80 9.38
CA LEU A 278 3.26 -13.84 8.48
C LEU A 278 4.09 -13.96 7.20
N VAL A 279 4.49 -12.84 6.58
CA VAL A 279 5.38 -12.86 5.42
C VAL A 279 6.72 -13.46 5.80
N PHE A 280 7.32 -13.01 6.89
CA PHE A 280 8.67 -13.41 7.28
C PHE A 280 8.78 -14.89 7.62
N PHE A 281 7.79 -15.48 8.27
CA PHE A 281 7.82 -16.88 8.68
C PHE A 281 7.17 -17.86 7.69
N ALA A 282 6.62 -17.39 6.57
CA ALA A 282 6.07 -18.26 5.53
C ALA A 282 7.16 -19.08 4.84
N GLU A 283 6.83 -20.31 4.40
CA GLU A 283 7.66 -21.10 3.50
C GLU A 283 7.74 -20.47 2.10
N ALA A 284 6.60 -19.94 1.65
CA ALA A 284 6.49 -19.16 0.42
C ALA A 284 5.28 -18.20 0.53
N VAL A 285 5.28 -17.16 -0.31
CA VAL A 285 4.16 -16.21 -0.41
C VAL A 285 3.55 -16.28 -1.82
N VAL A 286 2.24 -16.42 -1.91
CA VAL A 286 1.47 -16.31 -3.16
C VAL A 286 0.59 -15.07 -3.06
N THR A 287 0.79 -14.11 -3.97
CA THR A 287 0.10 -12.83 -3.87
C THR A 287 -0.30 -12.23 -5.20
N VAL A 288 -1.38 -11.45 -5.22
CA VAL A 288 -1.79 -10.58 -6.34
C VAL A 288 -1.54 -9.10 -6.01
N SER A 289 -0.86 -8.82 -4.90
CA SER A 289 -0.68 -7.47 -4.35
C SER A 289 0.71 -6.94 -4.60
N PHE A 290 0.81 -5.67 -5.00
CA PHE A 290 2.08 -4.96 -5.06
C PHE A 290 2.82 -5.01 -3.71
N HIS A 291 2.16 -4.67 -2.62
CA HIS A 291 2.79 -4.65 -1.29
C HIS A 291 3.13 -6.06 -0.78
N GLY A 292 2.33 -7.07 -1.13
CA GLY A 292 2.70 -8.46 -0.86
C GLY A 292 4.01 -8.86 -1.55
N THR A 293 4.18 -8.46 -2.82
CA THR A 293 5.41 -8.65 -3.59
C THR A 293 6.59 -7.87 -3.00
N ALA A 294 6.41 -6.58 -2.74
CA ALA A 294 7.46 -5.69 -2.23
C ALA A 294 7.98 -6.16 -0.85
N LEU A 295 7.08 -6.57 0.05
CA LEU A 295 7.46 -7.07 1.37
C LEU A 295 8.14 -8.44 1.29
N SER A 296 7.70 -9.32 0.40
CA SER A 296 8.38 -10.59 0.16
C SER A 296 9.79 -10.37 -0.37
N LEU A 297 9.97 -9.41 -1.29
CA LEU A 297 11.27 -9.02 -1.83
C LEU A 297 12.21 -8.50 -0.72
N VAL A 298 11.79 -7.49 0.05
CA VAL A 298 12.66 -6.87 1.05
C VAL A 298 12.98 -7.79 2.22
N LEU A 299 12.05 -8.71 2.56
CA LEU A 299 12.25 -9.73 3.59
C LEU A 299 12.96 -10.99 3.05
N GLU A 300 13.26 -11.01 1.75
CA GLU A 300 13.93 -12.13 1.06
C GLU A 300 13.19 -13.46 1.27
N LYS A 301 11.88 -13.44 1.10
CA LYS A 301 11.04 -14.64 1.21
C LYS A 301 10.74 -15.20 -0.17
N PRO A 302 10.78 -16.53 -0.34
CA PRO A 302 10.29 -17.13 -1.57
C PRO A 302 8.86 -16.70 -1.87
N PHE A 303 8.58 -16.27 -3.11
CA PHE A 303 7.25 -15.81 -3.47
C PHE A 303 6.90 -16.02 -4.94
N PHE A 304 5.61 -15.99 -5.23
CA PHE A 304 5.06 -15.83 -6.57
C PHE A 304 4.05 -14.68 -6.58
N SER A 305 4.20 -13.79 -7.55
CA SER A 305 3.24 -12.73 -7.84
C SER A 305 2.34 -13.19 -8.97
N ILE A 306 1.03 -13.30 -8.73
CA ILE A 306 0.09 -13.79 -9.72
C ILE A 306 -0.49 -12.61 -10.51
N CYS A 307 -0.29 -12.65 -11.83
CA CYS A 307 -0.81 -11.67 -12.78
C CYS A 307 -2.27 -11.97 -13.08
N LEU A 308 -3.17 -11.04 -12.77
CA LEU A 308 -4.61 -11.19 -13.02
C LEU A 308 -5.04 -10.69 -14.40
N ASN A 309 -4.17 -10.02 -15.15
CA ASN A 309 -4.45 -9.37 -16.43
C ASN A 309 -5.64 -8.39 -16.37
N ASP A 310 -5.88 -7.78 -15.19
CA ASP A 310 -6.96 -6.82 -14.95
C ASP A 310 -6.51 -5.36 -15.17
N GLY A 311 -5.29 -5.17 -15.69
CA GLY A 311 -4.69 -3.87 -15.98
C GLY A 311 -4.08 -3.15 -14.78
N ARG A 312 -4.03 -3.78 -13.61
CA ARG A 312 -3.42 -3.26 -12.39
C ARG A 312 -2.11 -3.94 -12.04
N ASP A 313 -1.62 -4.83 -12.92
CA ASP A 313 -0.40 -5.61 -12.69
C ASP A 313 0.89 -4.84 -13.02
N GLY A 314 0.81 -3.73 -13.76
CA GLY A 314 1.97 -2.96 -14.24
C GLY A 314 2.98 -2.61 -13.16
N ARG A 315 2.51 -2.26 -11.94
CA ARG A 315 3.38 -1.94 -10.80
C ARG A 315 4.23 -3.14 -10.36
N VAL A 316 3.64 -4.32 -10.30
CA VAL A 316 4.34 -5.57 -9.94
C VAL A 316 5.30 -5.97 -11.04
N ILE A 317 4.87 -5.88 -12.30
CA ILE A 317 5.69 -6.18 -13.48
C ILE A 317 6.95 -5.31 -13.48
N ASN A 318 6.79 -3.98 -13.32
CA ASN A 318 7.90 -3.04 -13.32
C ASN A 318 8.86 -3.29 -12.14
N LEU A 319 8.34 -3.53 -10.95
CA LEU A 319 9.16 -3.86 -9.78
C LEU A 319 9.99 -5.13 -10.04
N LEU A 320 9.36 -6.21 -10.44
CA LEU A 320 10.05 -7.49 -10.65
C LEU A 320 11.07 -7.42 -11.79
N LYS A 321 10.76 -6.70 -12.87
CA LYS A 321 11.69 -6.45 -13.96
C LYS A 321 12.91 -5.66 -13.48
N GLY A 322 12.71 -4.58 -12.73
CA GLY A 322 13.79 -3.77 -12.17
C GLY A 322 14.69 -4.52 -11.19
N MET A 323 14.15 -5.54 -10.51
CA MET A 323 14.88 -6.37 -9.55
C MET A 323 15.49 -7.65 -10.16
N GLY A 324 15.29 -7.90 -11.46
CA GLY A 324 15.75 -9.15 -12.11
C GLY A 324 14.97 -10.40 -11.69
N LEU A 325 13.72 -10.22 -11.21
CA LEU A 325 12.87 -11.29 -10.67
C LEU A 325 11.62 -11.54 -11.53
N SER A 326 11.66 -11.27 -12.82
CA SER A 326 10.51 -11.45 -13.73
C SER A 326 9.96 -12.88 -13.74
N SER A 327 10.80 -13.88 -13.46
CA SER A 327 10.39 -15.29 -13.36
C SER A 327 9.42 -15.57 -12.20
N GLN A 328 9.33 -14.68 -11.22
CA GLN A 328 8.41 -14.79 -10.09
C GLN A 328 6.99 -14.28 -10.42
N LEU A 329 6.81 -13.64 -11.58
CA LEU A 329 5.50 -13.29 -12.10
C LEU A 329 4.90 -14.51 -12.81
N LYS A 330 3.72 -14.93 -12.36
CA LYS A 330 3.04 -16.11 -12.89
C LYS A 330 1.61 -15.78 -13.31
N PRO A 331 1.12 -16.31 -14.42
CA PRO A 331 -0.30 -16.19 -14.76
C PRO A 331 -1.18 -16.99 -13.80
N VAL A 332 -2.45 -16.61 -13.75
CA VAL A 332 -3.48 -17.38 -13.04
C VAL A 332 -3.59 -18.78 -13.67
N GLY A 333 -3.62 -19.81 -12.83
CA GLY A 333 -3.77 -21.21 -13.24
C GLY A 333 -2.47 -21.92 -13.64
N GLU A 334 -1.35 -21.18 -13.77
CA GLU A 334 -0.04 -21.81 -13.99
C GLU A 334 0.39 -22.60 -12.75
N GLU A 335 0.92 -23.79 -12.96
CA GLU A 335 1.46 -24.62 -11.87
C GLU A 335 2.70 -23.95 -11.25
N LEU A 336 2.71 -23.80 -9.92
CA LEU A 336 3.83 -23.23 -9.19
C LEU A 336 4.82 -24.34 -8.80
N ALA A 337 6.07 -24.15 -9.20
CA ALA A 337 7.18 -25.01 -8.76
C ALA A 337 7.59 -24.66 -7.33
N VAL A 338 8.28 -25.56 -6.64
CA VAL A 338 8.93 -25.23 -5.35
C VAL A 338 9.92 -24.08 -5.58
N PRO A 339 9.74 -22.92 -4.92
CA PRO A 339 10.54 -21.75 -5.23
C PRO A 339 11.98 -21.92 -4.75
N ARG A 340 12.92 -21.67 -5.66
CA ARG A 340 14.35 -21.53 -5.35
C ARG A 340 14.77 -20.14 -5.78
N MET A 341 15.08 -19.27 -4.81
CA MET A 341 15.37 -17.87 -5.08
C MET A 341 16.76 -17.50 -4.59
N ASP A 342 17.58 -16.98 -5.49
CA ASP A 342 18.79 -16.24 -5.16
C ASP A 342 18.48 -14.73 -5.18
N TYR A 343 18.66 -14.09 -4.05
CA TYR A 343 18.41 -12.66 -3.89
C TYR A 343 19.66 -11.79 -4.12
N SER A 344 20.80 -12.38 -4.46
CA SER A 344 22.07 -11.63 -4.58
C SER A 344 21.99 -10.49 -5.59
N LEU A 345 21.41 -10.73 -6.77
CA LEU A 345 21.22 -9.70 -7.80
C LEU A 345 20.13 -8.71 -7.38
N ALA A 346 18.99 -9.21 -6.94
CA ALA A 346 17.86 -8.36 -6.52
C ALA A 346 18.25 -7.43 -5.36
N ARG A 347 19.06 -7.90 -4.41
CA ARG A 347 19.59 -7.08 -3.31
C ARG A 347 20.43 -5.92 -3.83
N ARG A 348 21.37 -6.16 -4.74
CA ARG A 348 22.19 -5.10 -5.35
C ARG A 348 21.34 -4.04 -6.08
N HIS A 349 20.36 -4.49 -6.88
CA HIS A 349 19.45 -3.58 -7.57
C HIS A 349 18.61 -2.77 -6.59
N LEU A 350 18.08 -3.43 -5.55
CA LEU A 350 17.27 -2.78 -4.52
C LEU A 350 18.11 -1.74 -3.74
N ASP A 351 19.33 -2.07 -3.35
CA ASP A 351 20.20 -1.15 -2.60
C ASP A 351 20.58 0.08 -3.44
N THR A 352 20.87 -0.09 -4.73
CA THR A 352 21.11 1.02 -5.65
C THR A 352 19.87 1.91 -5.78
N ALA A 353 18.71 1.32 -6.03
CA ALA A 353 17.46 2.07 -6.16
C ALA A 353 17.03 2.74 -4.84
N ARG A 354 17.29 2.10 -3.70
CA ARG A 354 17.05 2.66 -2.36
C ARG A 354 17.91 3.90 -2.12
N THR A 355 19.20 3.82 -2.43
CA THR A 355 20.12 4.95 -2.31
C THR A 355 19.69 6.13 -3.16
N ALA A 356 19.30 5.91 -4.41
CA ALA A 356 18.77 6.95 -5.28
C ALA A 356 17.49 7.59 -4.73
N SER A 357 16.54 6.75 -4.25
CA SER A 357 15.27 7.19 -3.70
C SER A 357 15.43 8.00 -2.39
N LEU A 358 16.35 7.60 -1.52
CA LEU A 358 16.70 8.35 -0.31
C LEU A 358 17.42 9.66 -0.66
N SER A 359 18.30 9.65 -1.66
CA SER A 359 18.96 10.88 -2.16
C SER A 359 17.95 11.90 -2.66
N PHE A 360 16.95 11.48 -3.46
CA PHE A 360 15.85 12.37 -3.87
C PHE A 360 15.12 12.95 -2.65
N LEU A 361 14.68 12.09 -1.72
CA LEU A 361 13.90 12.52 -0.56
C LEU A 361 14.65 13.55 0.30
N PHE A 362 15.92 13.29 0.59
CA PHE A 362 16.71 14.17 1.44
C PHE A 362 17.15 15.46 0.73
N LYS A 363 17.41 15.42 -0.58
CA LYS A 363 17.66 16.64 -1.37
C LYS A 363 16.42 17.54 -1.41
N ALA A 364 15.23 16.97 -1.49
CA ALA A 364 13.99 17.73 -1.49
C ALA A 364 13.70 18.39 -0.11
N LEU A 365 14.33 17.93 0.96
CA LEU A 365 14.16 18.48 2.32
C LEU A 365 15.27 19.48 2.69
N ASN A 366 16.43 19.42 2.07
CA ASN A 366 17.53 20.38 2.27
C ASN A 366 17.33 21.63 1.40
#